data_ac4f52674def6dc5df3efc8c113324c9
#
_entry.id   ac4f52674def6dc5df3efc8c113324c9
#
_cell.length_a   1.000
_cell.length_b   1.000
_cell.length_c   1.000
_cell.angle_alpha   90.00
_cell.angle_beta   90.00
_cell.angle_gamma   90.00
#
_symmetry.space_group_name_H-M   'P 1'
#
loop_
_entity.id
_entity.type
_entity.pdbx_description
1 polymer ?
#
loop_
_entity_poly.entity_id
_entity_poly.type
_entity_poly.pdbx_seq_one_letter_code
_entity_poly.pdbx_strand_id
1 'polypeptide(L)' 'MKELARKKFHHFATLERKHQELDDIIDKMEKKAYLTPAEELELEKMKKERLKLRDEMVMLIKKAQEASENEK' A
#
# COMPACT_ATOMS: atom_id res chain seq x y z
N MET A 1 -10.77 6.22 9.73
CA MET A 1 -10.14 6.87 8.59
C MET A 1 -10.10 6.03 7.34
N LYS A 2 -9.59 4.78 7.42
CA LYS A 2 -9.60 3.86 6.27
C LYS A 2 -11.01 3.58 5.77
N GLU A 3 -11.97 3.47 6.67
CA GLU A 3 -13.37 3.24 6.30
C GLU A 3 -13.96 4.38 5.49
N LEU A 4 -13.61 5.61 5.82
CA LEU A 4 -14.09 6.77 5.08
C LEU A 4 -13.53 6.76 3.65
N ALA A 5 -12.25 6.42 3.49
CA ALA A 5 -11.64 6.32 2.16
C ALA A 5 -12.26 5.20 1.33
N ARG A 6 -12.59 4.06 1.96
CA ARG A 6 -13.25 2.94 1.29
C ARG A 6 -14.64 3.33 0.77
N LYS A 7 -15.35 4.14 1.50
CA LYS A 7 -16.68 4.61 1.08
C LYS A 7 -16.60 5.61 -0.06
N LYS A 8 -15.61 6.48 -0.05
CA LYS A 8 -15.46 7.53 -1.06
C LYS A 8 -14.80 7.04 -2.35
N PHE A 9 -13.86 6.10 -2.24
CA PHE A 9 -13.06 5.65 -3.38
C PHE A 9 -13.09 4.13 -3.50
N HIS A 10 -13.72 3.64 -4.54
CA HIS A 10 -13.84 2.19 -4.78
C HIS A 10 -12.50 1.47 -4.84
N HIS A 11 -11.51 2.10 -5.48
CA HIS A 11 -10.21 1.47 -5.67
C HIS A 11 -9.35 1.44 -4.40
N PHE A 12 -9.76 2.10 -3.33
CA PHE A 12 -9.01 2.07 -2.08
C PHE A 12 -8.87 0.65 -1.53
N ALA A 13 -9.95 -0.13 -1.54
CA ALA A 13 -9.92 -1.51 -1.08
C ALA A 13 -8.98 -2.36 -1.93
N THR A 14 -8.91 -2.08 -3.24
CA THR A 14 -8.00 -2.77 -4.14
C THR A 14 -6.54 -2.43 -3.79
N LEU A 15 -6.26 -1.16 -3.50
CA LEU A 15 -4.93 -0.73 -3.09
C LEU A 15 -4.52 -1.37 -1.77
N GLU A 16 -5.43 -1.44 -0.81
CA GLU A 16 -5.16 -2.10 0.47
C GLU A 16 -4.79 -3.57 0.28
N ARG A 17 -5.53 -4.26 -0.57
CA ARG A 17 -5.27 -5.67 -0.83
C ARG A 17 -3.92 -5.87 -1.50
N LYS A 18 -3.59 -5.06 -2.50
CA LYS A 18 -2.30 -5.12 -3.17
C LYS A 18 -1.16 -4.83 -2.20
N HIS A 19 -1.34 -3.84 -1.35
CA HIS A 19 -0.35 -3.50 -0.33
C HIS A 19 -0.11 -4.68 0.60
N GLN A 20 -1.19 -5.33 1.05
CA GLN A 20 -1.11 -6.48 1.94
C GLN A 20 -0.41 -7.67 1.26
N GLU A 21 -0.74 -7.92 0.00
CA GLU A 21 -0.10 -8.99 -0.77
C GLU A 21 1.40 -8.77 -0.90
N LEU A 22 1.81 -7.53 -1.23
CA LEU A 22 3.22 -7.19 -1.31
C LEU A 22 3.91 -7.31 0.05
N ASP A 23 3.24 -6.87 1.10
CA ASP A 23 3.76 -6.94 2.45
C ASP A 23 4.04 -8.39 2.85
N ASP A 24 3.11 -9.30 2.55
CA ASP A 24 3.27 -10.72 2.83
C ASP A 24 4.45 -11.33 2.06
N ILE A 25 4.58 -10.98 0.78
CA ILE A 25 5.67 -11.48 -0.06
C ILE A 25 7.01 -10.95 0.44
N ILE A 26 7.08 -9.66 0.73
CA ILE A 26 8.30 -9.02 1.26
C ILE A 26 8.70 -9.67 2.59
N ASP A 27 7.75 -9.88 3.47
CA ASP A 27 7.99 -10.51 4.76
C ASP A 27 8.60 -11.91 4.60
N LYS A 28 8.05 -12.71 3.70
CA LYS A 28 8.57 -14.05 3.41
C LYS A 28 9.99 -14.00 2.86
N MET A 29 10.27 -13.05 1.97
CA MET A 29 11.61 -12.91 1.41
C MET A 29 12.62 -12.45 2.46
N GLU A 30 12.22 -11.53 3.33
CA GLU A 30 13.10 -11.03 4.38
C GLU A 30 13.44 -12.09 5.44
N LYS A 31 12.61 -13.12 5.58
CA LYS A 31 12.86 -14.22 6.50
C LYS A 31 13.85 -15.26 5.98
N LYS A 32 14.23 -15.19 4.71
CA LYS A 32 15.21 -16.11 4.15
C LYS A 32 16.60 -15.84 4.73
N ALA A 33 17.40 -16.90 4.91
CA ALA A 33 18.74 -16.75 5.45
C ALA A 33 19.63 -15.89 4.55
N TYR A 34 19.47 -16.01 3.25
CA TYR A 34 20.14 -15.16 2.27
C TYR A 34 19.33 -15.14 0.98
N LEU A 35 19.56 -14.10 0.19
CA LEU A 35 18.89 -13.93 -1.09
C LEU A 35 19.92 -13.95 -2.21
N THR A 36 19.50 -14.51 -3.36
CA THR A 36 20.32 -14.39 -4.57
C THR A 36 20.30 -12.92 -5.04
N PRO A 37 21.27 -12.48 -5.86
CA PRO A 37 21.24 -11.12 -6.40
C PRO A 37 19.94 -10.78 -7.12
N ALA A 38 19.36 -11.74 -7.85
CA ALA A 38 18.09 -11.55 -8.54
C ALA A 38 16.95 -11.33 -7.54
N GLU A 39 16.93 -12.10 -6.45
CA GLU A 39 15.94 -11.97 -5.41
C GLU A 39 16.07 -10.64 -4.66
N GLU A 40 17.30 -10.20 -4.40
CA GLU A 40 17.54 -8.90 -3.76
C GLU A 40 16.99 -7.75 -4.61
N LEU A 41 17.21 -7.82 -5.92
CA LEU A 41 16.71 -6.81 -6.83
C LEU A 41 15.18 -6.79 -6.86
N GLU A 42 14.58 -7.98 -6.89
CA GLU A 42 13.14 -8.11 -6.87
C GLU A 42 12.53 -7.59 -5.57
N LEU A 43 13.18 -7.88 -4.44
CA LEU A 43 12.75 -7.38 -3.15
C LEU A 43 12.78 -5.86 -3.10
N GLU A 44 13.82 -5.23 -3.65
CA GLU A 44 13.90 -3.77 -3.74
C GLU A 44 12.74 -3.19 -4.54
N LYS A 45 12.44 -3.80 -5.68
CA LYS A 45 11.33 -3.35 -6.54
C LYS A 45 10.00 -3.44 -5.79
N MET A 46 9.78 -4.53 -5.08
CA MET A 46 8.55 -4.73 -4.32
C MET A 46 8.42 -3.72 -3.18
N LYS A 47 9.52 -3.41 -2.50
CA LYS A 47 9.51 -2.40 -1.44
C LYS A 47 9.16 -1.02 -1.97
N LYS A 48 9.69 -0.66 -3.14
CA LYS A 48 9.38 0.61 -3.79
C LYS A 48 7.92 0.67 -4.19
N GLU A 49 7.39 -0.42 -4.72
CA GLU A 49 5.98 -0.49 -5.10
C GLU A 49 5.07 -0.43 -3.89
N ARG A 50 5.45 -1.09 -2.80
CA ARG A 50 4.68 -1.02 -1.55
C ARG A 50 4.61 0.41 -1.04
N LEU A 51 5.72 1.13 -1.06
CA LEU A 51 5.76 2.52 -0.65
C LEU A 51 4.86 3.39 -1.53
N LYS A 52 4.90 3.16 -2.84
CA LYS A 52 4.05 3.89 -3.78
C LYS A 52 2.57 3.67 -3.50
N LEU A 53 2.18 2.42 -3.25
CA LEU A 53 0.80 2.09 -2.90
C LEU A 53 0.37 2.75 -1.59
N ARG A 54 1.27 2.75 -0.61
CA ARG A 54 1.02 3.40 0.67
C ARG A 54 0.78 4.89 0.49
N ASP A 55 1.61 5.54 -0.32
CA ASP A 55 1.48 6.97 -0.59
C ASP A 55 0.13 7.28 -1.26
N GLU A 56 -0.28 6.45 -2.21
CA GLU A 56 -1.58 6.60 -2.85
C GLU A 56 -2.73 6.47 -1.85
N MET A 57 -2.65 5.49 -0.94
CA MET A 57 -3.67 5.31 0.09
C MET A 57 -3.73 6.52 1.04
N VAL A 58 -2.58 7.05 1.44
CA VAL A 58 -2.53 8.23 2.30
C VAL A 58 -3.18 9.42 1.61
N MET A 59 -2.90 9.61 0.32
CA MET A 59 -3.51 10.70 -0.44
C MET A 59 -5.03 10.55 -0.52
N LEU A 60 -5.52 9.34 -0.72
CA LEU A 60 -6.96 9.10 -0.79
C LEU A 60 -7.63 9.34 0.57
N ILE A 61 -6.98 8.96 1.65
CA ILE A 61 -7.48 9.23 3.00
C ILE A 61 -7.58 10.74 3.22
N LYS A 62 -6.57 11.49 2.83
CA LYS A 62 -6.58 12.95 2.96
C LYS A 62 -7.71 13.58 2.15
N LYS A 63 -7.91 13.13 0.92
CA LYS A 63 -9.00 13.63 0.08
C LYS A 63 -10.36 13.33 0.68
N ALA A 64 -10.54 12.14 1.25
CA ALA A 64 -11.78 11.78 1.90
C ALA A 64 -12.06 12.66 3.12
N GLN A 65 -11.03 12.97 3.90
CA GLN A 65 -11.15 13.85 5.05
C GLN A 65 -11.49 15.28 4.64
N GLU A 66 -10.82 15.79 3.61
CA GLU A 66 -11.09 17.14 3.08
C GLU A 66 -12.51 17.25 2.58
N ALA A 67 -12.98 16.24 1.85
CA ALA A 67 -14.35 16.22 1.35
C ALA A 67 -15.36 16.20 2.50
N SER A 68 -15.07 15.46 3.57
CA SER A 68 -15.92 15.39 4.74
C SER A 68 -15.96 16.73 5.47
N GLU A 69 -14.83 17.42 5.57
CA GLU A 69 -14.77 18.74 6.20
C GLU A 69 -15.50 19.79 5.38
N ASN A 70 -15.40 19.71 4.07
CA ASN A 70 -16.07 20.67 3.16
C ASN A 70 -17.57 20.51 3.10
N GLU A 71 -18.09 19.39 3.51
CA GLU A 71 -19.53 19.13 3.54
C GLU A 71 -20.25 19.84 4.70
N LYS A 72 -19.51 20.43 5.59
CA LYS A 72 -20.07 21.23 6.66
C LYS A 72 -20.36 22.63 6.14
#